data_2d3b230dc03b27de971398347cbc6f51
#
_entry.id   2d3b230dc03b27de971398347cbc6f51
#
_cell.length_a   1.000
_cell.length_b   1.000
_cell.length_c   1.000
_cell.angle_alpha   90.00
_cell.angle_beta   90.00
_cell.angle_gamma   90.00
#
_symmetry.space_group_name_H-M   'P 1'
#
loop_
_entity.id
_entity.type
_entity.pdbx_description
1 polymer ?
#
loop_
_entity_poly.entity_id
_entity_poly.type
_entity_poly.pdbx_seq_one_letter_code
_entity_poly.pdbx_strand_id
1 'polypeptide(L)'
;MIDIDDAFVLHRGRTRDVAALRGMSLRVGIGERIVVRGPSGSGKSTLVAALTAEVRASAGRVLLFGHDMAQIDHAAAVKLRTAHVGVVSQRSGLDLLDDLICLDNVALQSRLSESSRDAGRAAALQTLAELGLDHLAGRRPGTLSGGERQRVALAAALAHGPGLVIADEPTGELDAVSADQVYDFLRDHAEQTGAALLVVTHDERAERIASRVVTIHDGRLSQERQDGRDTLVVDRRGWVRLPDALRADAGVAERAVAASEAGRITLTGSGPAGGVDTAADVDSARAGEIAVVVDDAKIQLGAVTVGPVSMELRRGQVTVVTGRSGSGKTSLVSVVLGLIEPTSGDVRRHIDSYACAPQTAAFADQQSVAANVDLVRALRGLAPLDLDHGVLDALGMAGLEGRTAGALSGGERQRLAVARALSAAADLVVLDEPTSQLDRSTARLVADAVRRVADLGSCVVCASHDEELIAVADQVVDLGAAHTPFGVPC
;
A
#
# COMPACT_ATOMS: atom_id res chain seq x y z
N MET A 1 19.54 -2.45 20.70
CA MET A 1 18.98 -3.65 20.07
C MET A 1 19.21 -3.64 18.56
N ILE A 2 18.66 -2.66 17.82
CA ILE A 2 18.99 -2.36 16.42
C ILE A 2 19.93 -1.17 16.41
N ASP A 3 21.04 -1.23 15.65
CA ASP A 3 21.93 -0.09 15.38
C ASP A 3 22.34 -0.14 13.91
N ILE A 4 21.73 0.74 13.12
CA ILE A 4 22.03 0.93 11.70
C ILE A 4 22.83 2.22 11.58
N ASP A 5 23.98 2.13 10.95
CA ASP A 5 24.89 3.25 10.78
C ASP A 5 25.34 3.39 9.34
N ASP A 6 24.85 4.47 8.69
CA ASP A 6 25.16 4.86 7.30
C ASP A 6 25.01 3.68 6.30
N ALA A 7 23.95 2.90 6.43
CA ALA A 7 23.77 1.68 5.66
C ALA A 7 23.31 1.96 4.24
N PHE A 8 23.93 1.26 3.29
CA PHE A 8 23.53 1.21 1.88
C PHE A 8 23.17 -0.21 1.49
N VAL A 9 22.08 -0.35 0.75
CA VAL A 9 21.70 -1.61 0.12
C VAL A 9 21.48 -1.37 -1.36
N LEU A 10 22.25 -2.08 -2.19
CA LEU A 10 22.16 -2.05 -3.64
C LEU A 10 21.49 -3.32 -4.14
N HIS A 11 20.35 -3.19 -4.79
CA HIS A 11 19.76 -4.27 -5.56
C HIS A 11 20.40 -4.27 -6.95
N ARG A 12 21.12 -5.37 -7.26
CA ARG A 12 21.72 -5.54 -8.59
C ARG A 12 20.65 -5.90 -9.61
N GLY A 13 20.33 -4.97 -10.49
CA GLY A 13 19.45 -5.20 -11.63
C GLY A 13 20.23 -5.71 -12.85
N ARG A 14 19.55 -6.33 -13.80
CA ARG A 14 20.19 -6.77 -15.07
C ARG A 14 20.70 -5.60 -15.91
N THR A 15 20.09 -4.43 -15.78
CA THR A 15 20.42 -3.23 -16.57
C THR A 15 20.93 -2.06 -15.72
N ARG A 16 20.56 -1.96 -14.46
CA ARG A 16 20.95 -0.88 -13.55
C ARG A 16 20.84 -1.32 -12.10
N ASP A 17 21.83 -0.97 -11.28
CA ASP A 17 21.79 -1.15 -9.83
C ASP A 17 20.92 -0.05 -9.22
N VAL A 18 20.03 -0.42 -8.30
CA VAL A 18 19.16 0.51 -7.58
C VAL A 18 19.56 0.52 -6.12
N ALA A 19 19.91 1.69 -5.61
CA ALA A 19 20.17 1.87 -4.20
C ALA A 19 18.83 2.00 -3.45
N ALA A 20 18.44 0.94 -2.75
CA ALA A 20 17.20 0.88 -1.97
C ALA A 20 17.35 1.50 -0.57
N LEU A 21 18.55 1.40 0.05
CA LEU A 21 18.93 2.19 1.21
C LEU A 21 20.14 3.05 0.86
N ARG A 22 20.16 4.32 1.33
CA ARG A 22 21.11 5.34 0.88
C ARG A 22 21.67 6.14 2.06
N GLY A 23 22.45 5.49 2.93
CA GLY A 23 22.98 6.14 4.12
C GLY A 23 21.97 6.16 5.26
N MET A 24 21.19 5.08 5.38
CA MET A 24 20.22 4.89 6.45
C MET A 24 20.93 4.80 7.81
N SER A 25 20.48 5.62 8.77
CA SER A 25 20.93 5.51 10.16
C SER A 25 19.70 5.47 11.08
N LEU A 26 19.58 4.41 11.88
CA LEU A 26 18.44 4.19 12.76
C LEU A 26 18.88 3.38 13.97
N ARG A 27 18.48 3.82 15.17
CA ARG A 27 18.68 3.06 16.40
C ARG A 27 17.35 2.73 17.04
N VAL A 28 17.22 1.50 17.53
CA VAL A 28 16.05 1.05 18.30
C VAL A 28 16.54 0.40 19.58
N GLY A 29 16.04 0.92 20.70
CA GLY A 29 16.34 0.44 22.03
C GLY A 29 15.55 -0.82 22.40
N ILE A 30 15.82 -1.36 23.60
CA ILE A 30 15.03 -2.45 24.20
C ILE A 30 13.69 -1.87 24.64
N GLY A 31 12.59 -2.56 24.36
CA GLY A 31 11.25 -2.13 24.72
C GLY A 31 10.74 -0.91 23.96
N GLU A 32 11.51 -0.37 23.01
CA GLU A 32 11.09 0.76 22.19
C GLU A 32 10.08 0.31 21.11
N ARG A 33 9.02 1.09 20.95
CA ARG A 33 8.01 0.86 19.91
C ARG A 33 8.15 1.92 18.82
N ILE A 34 8.60 1.51 17.65
CA ILE A 34 8.83 2.39 16.51
C ILE A 34 7.90 2.03 15.34
N VAL A 35 7.32 3.04 14.73
CA VAL A 35 6.59 2.92 13.46
C VAL A 35 7.41 3.55 12.34
N VAL A 36 7.64 2.77 11.27
CA VAL A 36 8.37 3.18 10.07
C VAL A 36 7.39 3.42 8.96
N ARG A 37 7.28 4.66 8.52
CA ARG A 37 6.39 5.11 7.44
C ARG A 37 7.19 5.49 6.20
N GLY A 38 6.49 5.68 5.10
CA GLY A 38 7.05 6.19 3.85
C GLY A 38 6.31 5.65 2.63
N PRO A 39 6.46 6.31 1.47
CA PRO A 39 5.82 5.90 0.23
C PRO A 39 6.25 4.50 -0.22
N SER A 40 5.49 3.92 -1.15
CA SER A 40 5.88 2.67 -1.79
C SER A 40 7.23 2.85 -2.48
N GLY A 41 8.12 1.85 -2.36
CA GLY A 41 9.48 1.93 -2.92
C GLY A 41 10.48 2.77 -2.11
N SER A 42 10.12 3.34 -0.97
CA SER A 42 11.03 4.15 -0.14
C SER A 42 12.15 3.36 0.55
N GLY A 43 12.12 2.02 0.49
CA GLY A 43 13.13 1.15 1.10
C GLY A 43 12.71 0.45 2.39
N LYS A 44 11.43 0.56 2.81
CA LYS A 44 10.91 -0.05 4.05
C LYS A 44 11.13 -1.58 4.11
N SER A 45 10.67 -2.32 3.11
CA SER A 45 10.85 -3.78 3.07
C SER A 45 12.32 -4.17 2.89
N THR A 46 13.14 -3.31 2.26
CA THR A 46 14.59 -3.52 2.21
C THR A 46 15.24 -3.33 3.58
N LEU A 47 14.74 -2.40 4.40
CA LEU A 47 15.16 -2.24 5.79
C LEU A 47 14.87 -3.52 6.59
N VAL A 48 13.65 -4.07 6.47
CA VAL A 48 13.28 -5.35 7.11
C VAL A 48 14.21 -6.47 6.63
N ALA A 49 14.39 -6.62 5.32
CA ALA A 49 15.26 -7.65 4.73
C ALA A 49 16.73 -7.52 5.17
N ALA A 50 17.22 -6.30 5.39
CA ALA A 50 18.56 -6.07 5.93
C ALA A 50 18.67 -6.44 7.40
N LEU A 51 17.67 -6.17 8.21
CA LEU A 51 17.59 -6.57 9.62
C LEU A 51 17.48 -8.07 9.79
N THR A 52 16.79 -8.75 8.88
CA THR A 52 16.64 -10.22 8.89
C THR A 52 17.78 -10.97 8.18
N ALA A 53 18.81 -10.26 7.69
CA ALA A 53 19.92 -10.81 6.91
C ALA A 53 19.49 -11.55 5.61
N GLU A 54 18.30 -11.26 5.08
CA GLU A 54 17.87 -11.71 3.75
C GLU A 54 18.60 -10.95 2.65
N VAL A 55 18.92 -9.69 2.93
CA VAL A 55 19.73 -8.82 2.06
C VAL A 55 20.89 -8.25 2.88
N ARG A 56 22.09 -8.30 2.33
CA ARG A 56 23.28 -7.74 2.99
C ARG A 56 23.46 -6.28 2.62
N ALA A 57 23.83 -5.48 3.63
CA ALA A 57 24.25 -4.11 3.36
C ALA A 57 25.51 -4.11 2.46
N SER A 58 25.47 -3.25 1.44
CA SER A 58 26.57 -3.08 0.49
C SER A 58 27.66 -2.17 1.06
N ALA A 59 27.28 -1.27 1.99
CA ALA A 59 28.18 -0.40 2.75
C ALA A 59 27.48 0.06 4.04
N GLY A 60 28.25 0.61 4.97
CA GLY A 60 27.77 0.95 6.31
C GLY A 60 27.64 -0.28 7.20
N ARG A 61 26.85 -0.18 8.27
CA ARG A 61 26.74 -1.23 9.28
C ARG A 61 25.30 -1.43 9.70
N VAL A 62 24.89 -2.70 9.83
CA VAL A 62 23.57 -3.09 10.34
C VAL A 62 23.80 -4.11 11.48
N LEU A 63 23.62 -3.67 12.71
CA LEU A 63 23.73 -4.53 13.89
C LEU A 63 22.33 -4.90 14.40
N LEU A 64 22.15 -6.18 14.68
CA LEU A 64 20.97 -6.71 15.36
C LEU A 64 21.43 -7.54 16.57
N PHE A 65 20.99 -7.17 17.77
CA PHE A 65 21.49 -7.76 19.04
C PHE A 65 23.02 -7.77 19.13
N GLY A 66 23.70 -6.79 18.56
CA GLY A 66 25.16 -6.69 18.52
C GLY A 66 25.85 -7.48 17.39
N HIS A 67 25.12 -8.30 16.64
CA HIS A 67 25.65 -9.05 15.49
C HIS A 67 25.57 -8.23 14.21
N ASP A 68 26.66 -8.20 13.43
CA ASP A 68 26.69 -7.52 12.13
C ASP A 68 25.99 -8.38 11.07
N MET A 69 24.81 -7.92 10.63
CA MET A 69 23.95 -8.65 9.68
C MET A 69 24.55 -8.73 8.27
N ALA A 70 25.54 -7.89 7.95
CA ALA A 70 26.27 -7.97 6.69
C ALA A 70 27.35 -9.07 6.69
N GLN A 71 27.87 -9.42 7.86
CA GLN A 71 28.98 -10.36 8.03
C GLN A 71 28.57 -11.71 8.63
N ILE A 72 27.38 -11.77 9.27
CA ILE A 72 26.88 -13.00 9.90
C ILE A 72 26.75 -14.14 8.87
N ASP A 73 27.15 -15.35 9.23
CA ASP A 73 26.88 -16.51 8.38
C ASP A 73 25.37 -16.88 8.40
N HIS A 74 24.94 -17.62 7.38
CA HIS A 74 23.53 -17.96 7.22
C HIS A 74 22.95 -18.75 8.40
N ALA A 75 23.70 -19.70 8.93
CA ALA A 75 23.24 -20.56 10.04
C ALA A 75 23.09 -19.74 11.33
N ALA A 76 24.06 -18.85 11.62
CA ALA A 76 24.01 -17.95 12.78
C ALA A 76 22.86 -16.93 12.63
N ALA A 77 22.61 -16.39 11.42
CA ALA A 77 21.50 -15.50 11.16
C ALA A 77 20.14 -16.20 11.37
N VAL A 78 20.00 -17.44 10.90
CA VAL A 78 18.79 -18.25 11.15
C VAL A 78 18.61 -18.48 12.65
N LYS A 79 19.66 -18.90 13.37
CA LYS A 79 19.59 -19.13 14.81
C LYS A 79 19.21 -17.86 15.56
N LEU A 80 19.81 -16.72 15.24
CA LEU A 80 19.50 -15.43 15.85
C LEU A 80 18.02 -15.05 15.66
N ARG A 81 17.52 -15.16 14.44
CA ARG A 81 16.11 -14.86 14.12
C ARG A 81 15.17 -15.77 14.88
N THR A 82 15.38 -17.09 14.78
CA THR A 82 14.52 -18.09 15.42
C THR A 82 14.45 -17.91 16.93
N ALA A 83 15.55 -17.50 17.59
CA ALA A 83 15.58 -17.34 19.03
C ALA A 83 15.04 -15.99 19.52
N HIS A 84 15.24 -14.91 18.76
CA HIS A 84 15.07 -13.55 19.30
C HIS A 84 14.16 -12.64 18.49
N VAL A 85 13.76 -13.01 17.26
CA VAL A 85 12.99 -12.13 16.38
C VAL A 85 11.68 -12.78 15.96
N GLY A 86 10.57 -12.12 16.21
CA GLY A 86 9.28 -12.44 15.63
C GLY A 86 9.09 -11.61 14.35
N VAL A 87 8.88 -12.25 13.20
CA VAL A 87 8.64 -11.55 11.94
C VAL A 87 7.24 -11.82 11.46
N VAL A 88 6.48 -10.76 11.21
CA VAL A 88 5.18 -10.80 10.53
C VAL A 88 5.38 -10.15 9.18
N SER A 89 5.35 -10.92 8.11
CA SER A 89 5.59 -10.40 6.75
C SER A 89 4.31 -9.84 6.13
N GLN A 90 4.45 -8.98 5.12
CA GLN A 90 3.35 -8.42 4.33
C GLN A 90 2.46 -9.51 3.69
N ARG A 91 3.02 -10.71 3.45
CA ARG A 91 2.34 -11.88 2.92
C ARG A 91 2.19 -12.96 3.99
N SER A 92 1.82 -12.57 5.19
CA SER A 92 1.74 -13.45 6.36
C SER A 92 0.91 -14.73 6.15
N GLY A 93 -0.02 -14.72 5.18
CA GLY A 93 -0.73 -15.92 4.77
C GLY A 93 0.16 -17.01 4.12
N LEU A 94 1.35 -16.65 3.59
CA LEU A 94 2.30 -17.60 3.01
C LEU A 94 3.30 -18.15 4.04
N ASP A 95 3.36 -17.57 5.24
CA ASP A 95 4.29 -17.97 6.30
C ASP A 95 3.77 -19.17 7.10
N LEU A 96 2.51 -19.58 6.88
CA LEU A 96 1.88 -20.74 7.51
C LEU A 96 1.94 -21.96 6.60
N LEU A 97 2.26 -23.11 7.21
CA LEU A 97 2.29 -24.40 6.54
C LEU A 97 0.86 -24.96 6.45
N ASP A 98 0.30 -25.06 5.25
CA ASP A 98 -1.07 -25.50 5.01
C ASP A 98 -1.33 -26.95 5.44
N ASP A 99 -0.30 -27.78 5.53
CA ASP A 99 -0.37 -29.19 5.99
C ASP A 99 -0.49 -29.33 7.51
N LEU A 100 -0.17 -28.28 8.27
CA LEU A 100 -0.26 -28.26 9.73
C LEU A 100 -1.55 -27.56 10.17
N ILE A 101 -2.07 -27.93 11.35
CA ILE A 101 -3.12 -27.16 12.01
C ILE A 101 -2.56 -25.85 12.58
N CYS A 102 -3.45 -24.88 12.86
CA CYS A 102 -3.05 -23.56 13.36
C CYS A 102 -2.20 -23.66 14.63
N LEU A 103 -2.59 -24.48 15.57
CA LEU A 103 -1.82 -24.70 16.81
C LEU A 103 -0.39 -25.20 16.53
N ASP A 104 -0.21 -26.12 15.59
CA ASP A 104 1.11 -26.65 15.27
C ASP A 104 1.96 -25.65 14.47
N ASN A 105 1.35 -24.82 13.65
CA ASN A 105 2.00 -23.66 13.02
C ASN A 105 2.54 -22.67 14.06
N VAL A 106 1.70 -22.27 15.01
CA VAL A 106 2.08 -21.34 16.08
C VAL A 106 3.15 -21.94 17.01
N ALA A 107 3.06 -23.23 17.34
CA ALA A 107 4.04 -23.92 18.18
C ALA A 107 5.38 -24.20 17.46
N LEU A 108 5.44 -24.10 16.13
CA LEU A 108 6.63 -24.48 15.36
C LEU A 108 7.84 -23.64 15.73
N GLN A 109 7.67 -22.31 15.83
CA GLN A 109 8.75 -21.39 16.17
C GLN A 109 9.34 -21.66 17.56
N SER A 110 8.49 -21.92 18.55
CA SER A 110 8.91 -22.29 19.90
C SER A 110 9.72 -23.61 19.95
N ARG A 111 9.43 -24.55 19.04
CA ARG A 111 10.20 -25.80 18.91
C ARG A 111 11.59 -25.56 18.31
N LEU A 112 11.71 -24.58 17.40
CA LEU A 112 12.98 -24.23 16.79
C LEU A 112 13.89 -23.43 17.74
N SER A 113 13.31 -22.74 18.76
CA SER A 113 14.01 -21.98 19.78
C SER A 113 14.41 -22.78 21.03
N GLU A 114 14.50 -24.12 20.92
CA GLU A 114 14.94 -25.03 21.98
C GLU A 114 13.95 -25.21 23.18
N SER A 115 12.71 -24.73 23.05
CA SER A 115 11.66 -24.98 24.06
C SER A 115 11.18 -26.43 24.01
N SER A 116 10.78 -26.97 25.16
CA SER A 116 10.16 -28.31 25.17
C SER A 116 8.88 -28.30 24.35
N ARG A 117 8.53 -29.46 23.77
CA ARG A 117 7.33 -29.59 22.91
C ARG A 117 6.05 -29.15 23.65
N ASP A 118 5.92 -29.51 24.91
CA ASP A 118 4.74 -29.22 25.71
C ASP A 118 4.70 -27.73 26.09
N ALA A 119 5.84 -27.13 26.46
CA ALA A 119 5.92 -25.70 26.74
C ALA A 119 5.61 -24.85 25.50
N GLY A 120 6.16 -25.19 24.33
CA GLY A 120 5.86 -24.50 23.09
C GLY A 120 4.39 -24.60 22.67
N ARG A 121 3.76 -25.76 22.92
CA ARG A 121 2.34 -25.97 22.64
C ARG A 121 1.44 -25.18 23.61
N ALA A 122 1.83 -25.08 24.87
CA ALA A 122 1.12 -24.29 25.87
C ALA A 122 1.19 -22.80 25.55
N ALA A 123 2.39 -22.28 25.21
CA ALA A 123 2.57 -20.90 24.77
C ALA A 123 1.74 -20.58 23.50
N ALA A 124 1.74 -21.48 22.53
CA ALA A 124 0.94 -21.33 21.31
C ALA A 124 -0.57 -21.24 21.60
N LEU A 125 -1.11 -22.08 22.49
CA LEU A 125 -2.51 -22.02 22.92
C LEU A 125 -2.83 -20.70 23.62
N GLN A 126 -1.94 -20.25 24.49
CA GLN A 126 -2.11 -18.97 25.19
C GLN A 126 -2.14 -17.80 24.19
N THR A 127 -1.19 -17.72 23.25
CA THR A 127 -1.13 -16.64 22.25
C THR A 127 -2.35 -16.67 21.32
N LEU A 128 -2.85 -17.85 20.93
CA LEU A 128 -4.08 -17.97 20.17
C LEU A 128 -5.29 -17.46 20.95
N ALA A 129 -5.39 -17.77 22.24
CA ALA A 129 -6.48 -17.32 23.10
C ALA A 129 -6.45 -15.79 23.31
N GLU A 130 -5.29 -15.19 23.49
CA GLU A 130 -5.09 -13.74 23.60
C GLU A 130 -5.56 -12.98 22.34
N LEU A 131 -5.46 -13.61 21.16
CA LEU A 131 -5.98 -13.10 19.89
C LEU A 131 -7.42 -13.49 19.59
N GLY A 132 -8.09 -14.21 20.49
CA GLY A 132 -9.45 -14.73 20.28
C GLY A 132 -9.55 -15.82 19.21
N LEU A 133 -8.47 -16.56 18.95
CA LEU A 133 -8.33 -17.56 17.89
C LEU A 133 -8.28 -19.00 18.42
N ASP A 134 -8.54 -19.24 19.71
CA ASP A 134 -8.55 -20.56 20.36
C ASP A 134 -9.46 -21.57 19.63
N HIS A 135 -10.60 -21.09 19.12
CA HIS A 135 -11.56 -21.88 18.33
C HIS A 135 -11.00 -22.34 16.97
N LEU A 136 -9.92 -21.72 16.48
CA LEU A 136 -9.25 -22.07 15.22
C LEU A 136 -8.06 -23.01 15.40
N ALA A 137 -7.66 -23.33 16.64
CA ALA A 137 -6.45 -24.09 16.95
C ALA A 137 -6.35 -25.42 16.16
N GLY A 138 -7.46 -26.13 15.98
CA GLY A 138 -7.54 -27.39 15.24
C GLY A 138 -7.76 -27.26 13.72
N ARG A 139 -7.96 -26.05 13.20
CA ARG A 139 -8.19 -25.79 11.77
C ARG A 139 -6.88 -25.69 11.00
N ARG A 140 -6.94 -25.89 9.69
CA ARG A 140 -5.79 -25.67 8.79
C ARG A 140 -5.83 -24.27 8.17
N PRO A 141 -4.68 -23.61 7.94
CA PRO A 141 -4.62 -22.26 7.37
C PRO A 141 -5.41 -22.06 6.08
N GLY A 142 -5.42 -23.05 5.19
CA GLY A 142 -6.18 -23.00 3.93
C GLY A 142 -7.71 -22.93 4.08
N THR A 143 -8.25 -23.14 5.30
CA THR A 143 -9.69 -23.06 5.60
C THR A 143 -10.10 -21.75 6.30
N LEU A 144 -9.15 -20.86 6.51
CA LEU A 144 -9.34 -19.59 7.22
C LEU A 144 -9.65 -18.46 6.24
N SER A 145 -10.36 -17.43 6.72
CA SER A 145 -10.43 -16.14 6.04
C SER A 145 -9.06 -15.45 6.04
N GLY A 146 -8.83 -14.49 5.14
CA GLY A 146 -7.57 -13.73 5.08
C GLY A 146 -7.20 -13.11 6.43
N GLY A 147 -8.14 -12.45 7.09
CA GLY A 147 -7.92 -11.84 8.41
C GLY A 147 -7.64 -12.84 9.54
N GLU A 148 -8.32 -14.00 9.56
CA GLU A 148 -8.02 -15.07 10.52
C GLU A 148 -6.61 -15.63 10.28
N ARG A 149 -6.25 -15.86 9.02
CA ARG A 149 -4.94 -16.36 8.61
C ARG A 149 -3.84 -15.39 9.02
N GLN A 150 -4.02 -14.09 8.82
CA GLN A 150 -3.09 -13.06 9.23
C GLN A 150 -2.89 -13.01 10.75
N ARG A 151 -3.97 -13.10 11.55
CA ARG A 151 -3.88 -13.16 13.00
C ARG A 151 -3.22 -14.46 13.51
N VAL A 152 -3.43 -15.60 12.85
CA VAL A 152 -2.71 -16.84 13.18
C VAL A 152 -1.21 -16.71 12.86
N ALA A 153 -0.82 -16.06 11.75
CA ALA A 153 0.58 -15.79 11.43
C ALA A 153 1.22 -14.84 12.47
N LEU A 154 0.47 -13.85 12.93
CA LEU A 154 0.89 -12.98 14.04
C LEU A 154 1.14 -13.80 15.33
N ALA A 155 0.21 -14.70 15.69
CA ALA A 155 0.41 -15.60 16.83
C ALA A 155 1.66 -16.46 16.67
N ALA A 156 1.93 -16.99 15.48
CA ALA A 156 3.13 -17.78 15.19
C ALA A 156 4.43 -16.97 15.38
N ALA A 157 4.42 -15.70 14.99
CA ALA A 157 5.58 -14.82 15.15
C ALA A 157 5.87 -14.47 16.62
N LEU A 158 4.88 -14.55 17.52
CA LEU A 158 5.00 -14.08 18.90
C LEU A 158 5.13 -15.18 19.96
N ALA A 159 4.61 -16.38 19.67
CA ALA A 159 4.47 -17.47 20.66
C ALA A 159 5.79 -17.95 21.28
N HIS A 160 6.95 -17.68 20.66
CA HIS A 160 8.26 -18.04 21.22
C HIS A 160 8.86 -16.96 22.12
N GLY A 161 8.14 -15.85 22.38
CA GLY A 161 8.58 -14.75 23.24
C GLY A 161 9.78 -13.97 22.69
N PRO A 162 9.73 -13.47 21.46
CA PRO A 162 10.86 -12.77 20.85
C PRO A 162 11.18 -11.47 21.59
N GLY A 163 12.47 -11.11 21.68
CA GLY A 163 12.91 -9.81 22.20
C GLY A 163 12.67 -8.64 21.22
N LEU A 164 12.47 -8.94 19.94
CA LEU A 164 12.15 -7.98 18.89
C LEU A 164 11.03 -8.53 18.01
N VAL A 165 10.01 -7.71 17.79
CA VAL A 165 8.93 -7.99 16.83
C VAL A 165 9.08 -7.04 15.65
N ILE A 166 9.18 -7.58 14.43
CA ILE A 166 9.17 -6.84 13.17
C ILE A 166 7.87 -7.17 12.45
N ALA A 167 7.00 -6.18 12.25
CA ALA A 167 5.73 -6.35 11.56
C ALA A 167 5.70 -5.48 10.30
N ASP A 168 5.73 -6.13 9.12
CA ASP A 168 5.65 -5.45 7.82
C ASP A 168 4.21 -5.54 7.30
N GLU A 169 3.51 -4.41 7.26
CA GLU A 169 2.10 -4.24 6.89
C GLU A 169 1.16 -5.23 7.62
N PRO A 170 1.16 -5.28 8.97
CA PRO A 170 0.47 -6.32 9.74
C PRO A 170 -1.05 -6.28 9.64
N THR A 171 -1.63 -5.24 9.04
CA THR A 171 -3.08 -5.01 8.96
C THR A 171 -3.60 -4.85 7.53
N GLY A 172 -2.76 -5.10 6.52
CA GLY A 172 -3.06 -4.80 5.12
C GLY A 172 -4.30 -5.50 4.53
N GLU A 173 -4.73 -6.63 5.09
CA GLU A 173 -5.91 -7.41 4.66
C GLU A 173 -7.09 -7.30 5.64
N LEU A 174 -7.01 -6.43 6.66
CA LEU A 174 -7.99 -6.33 7.73
C LEU A 174 -8.91 -5.12 7.57
N ASP A 175 -10.15 -5.25 8.04
CA ASP A 175 -11.03 -4.11 8.26
C ASP A 175 -10.52 -3.23 9.43
N ALA A 176 -11.05 -2.01 9.52
CA ALA A 176 -10.59 -1.02 10.50
C ALA A 176 -10.66 -1.49 11.96
N VAL A 177 -11.71 -2.24 12.33
CA VAL A 177 -11.90 -2.74 13.69
C VAL A 177 -10.89 -3.84 14.01
N SER A 178 -10.71 -4.78 13.09
CA SER A 178 -9.75 -5.88 13.22
C SER A 178 -8.30 -5.35 13.23
N ALA A 179 -8.01 -4.33 12.42
CA ALA A 179 -6.70 -3.67 12.40
C ALA A 179 -6.39 -3.00 13.74
N ASP A 180 -7.37 -2.30 14.33
CA ASP A 180 -7.21 -1.69 15.64
C ASP A 180 -6.92 -2.74 16.73
N GLN A 181 -7.59 -3.87 16.70
CA GLN A 181 -7.33 -4.98 17.64
C GLN A 181 -5.92 -5.54 17.49
N VAL A 182 -5.40 -5.67 16.25
CA VAL A 182 -4.03 -6.13 16.00
C VAL A 182 -3.00 -5.14 16.55
N TYR A 183 -3.19 -3.84 16.34
CA TYR A 183 -2.28 -2.83 16.89
C TYR A 183 -2.32 -2.82 18.42
N ASP A 184 -3.50 -2.87 19.05
CA ASP A 184 -3.61 -2.93 20.50
C ASP A 184 -2.91 -4.18 21.05
N PHE A 185 -3.11 -5.33 20.42
CA PHE A 185 -2.44 -6.57 20.82
C PHE A 185 -0.91 -6.48 20.70
N LEU A 186 -0.39 -5.92 19.60
CA LEU A 186 1.06 -5.73 19.43
C LEU A 186 1.64 -4.81 20.51
N ARG A 187 0.94 -3.72 20.86
CA ARG A 187 1.33 -2.81 21.94
C ARG A 187 1.37 -3.55 23.28
N ASP A 188 0.26 -4.19 23.64
CA ASP A 188 0.10 -4.85 24.93
C ASP A 188 1.11 -5.99 25.10
N HIS A 189 1.35 -6.77 24.03
CA HIS A 189 2.38 -7.80 24.01
C HIS A 189 3.78 -7.22 24.23
N ALA A 190 4.13 -6.14 23.52
CA ALA A 190 5.44 -5.48 23.69
C ALA A 190 5.62 -4.91 25.10
N GLU A 191 4.57 -4.32 25.70
CA GLU A 191 4.60 -3.80 27.07
C GLU A 191 4.74 -4.90 28.12
N GLN A 192 4.04 -6.01 27.95
CA GLN A 192 4.09 -7.15 28.89
C GLN A 192 5.42 -7.90 28.84
N THR A 193 5.98 -8.08 27.65
CA THR A 193 7.22 -8.85 27.44
C THR A 193 8.49 -8.01 27.50
N GLY A 194 8.38 -6.69 27.40
CA GLY A 194 9.52 -5.78 27.23
C GLY A 194 10.19 -5.91 25.86
N ALA A 195 9.55 -6.56 24.88
CA ALA A 195 10.05 -6.67 23.52
C ALA A 195 10.07 -5.31 22.84
N ALA A 196 11.06 -5.08 21.98
CA ALA A 196 11.00 -3.97 21.05
C ALA A 196 10.05 -4.28 19.90
N LEU A 197 9.36 -3.26 19.40
CA LEU A 197 8.41 -3.39 18.29
C LEU A 197 8.80 -2.45 17.15
N LEU A 198 9.02 -3.00 15.96
CA LEU A 198 9.23 -2.26 14.74
C LEU A 198 8.08 -2.58 13.77
N VAL A 199 7.18 -1.63 13.56
CA VAL A 199 6.05 -1.76 12.63
C VAL A 199 6.36 -0.94 11.38
N VAL A 200 6.34 -1.58 10.23
CA VAL A 200 6.42 -0.94 8.92
C VAL A 200 5.03 -0.89 8.34
N THR A 201 4.49 0.30 8.10
CA THR A 201 3.14 0.45 7.54
C THR A 201 2.91 1.84 6.98
N HIS A 202 1.91 1.96 6.12
CA HIS A 202 1.34 3.24 5.68
C HIS A 202 0.08 3.62 6.47
N ASP A 203 -0.43 2.74 7.33
CA ASP A 203 -1.62 2.96 8.16
C ASP A 203 -1.31 3.92 9.31
N GLU A 204 -1.97 5.07 9.34
CA GLU A 204 -1.79 6.08 10.38
C GLU A 204 -2.21 5.62 11.78
N ARG A 205 -3.12 4.64 11.86
CA ARG A 205 -3.56 4.06 13.13
C ARG A 205 -2.43 3.42 13.93
N ALA A 206 -1.38 2.97 13.26
CA ALA A 206 -0.19 2.43 13.93
C ALA A 206 0.55 3.47 14.79
N GLU A 207 0.41 4.77 14.51
CA GLU A 207 1.09 5.81 15.30
C GLU A 207 0.69 5.81 16.77
N ARG A 208 -0.54 5.41 17.09
CA ARG A 208 -1.05 5.37 18.47
C ARG A 208 -0.32 4.38 19.38
N ILE A 209 0.35 3.37 18.81
CA ILE A 209 1.09 2.36 19.57
C ILE A 209 2.59 2.67 19.63
N ALA A 210 3.06 3.67 18.89
CA ALA A 210 4.47 4.01 18.78
C ALA A 210 4.92 4.96 19.90
N SER A 211 6.12 4.74 20.43
CA SER A 211 6.84 5.76 21.20
C SER A 211 7.59 6.74 20.27
N ARG A 212 7.84 6.31 19.02
CA ARG A 212 8.51 7.10 18.00
C ARG A 212 8.05 6.68 16.60
N VAL A 213 7.81 7.65 15.74
CA VAL A 213 7.46 7.45 14.33
C VAL A 213 8.58 7.99 13.46
N VAL A 214 9.05 7.22 12.51
CA VAL A 214 10.07 7.64 11.55
C VAL A 214 9.55 7.51 10.11
N THR A 215 9.92 8.44 9.27
CA THR A 215 9.53 8.45 7.86
C THR A 215 10.74 8.24 6.96
N ILE A 216 10.64 7.26 6.06
CA ILE A 216 11.66 6.94 5.07
C ILE A 216 11.24 7.48 3.71
N HIS A 217 12.14 8.22 3.06
CA HIS A 217 12.02 8.62 1.67
C HIS A 217 13.31 8.29 0.92
N ASP A 218 13.21 7.72 -0.27
CA ASP A 218 14.34 7.42 -1.16
C ASP A 218 15.50 6.68 -0.47
N GLY A 219 15.16 5.73 0.42
CA GLY A 219 16.13 4.96 1.17
C GLY A 219 16.82 5.69 2.32
N ARG A 220 16.32 6.88 2.71
CA ARG A 220 16.86 7.71 3.80
C ARG A 220 15.83 7.97 4.87
N LEU A 221 16.25 8.14 6.10
CA LEU A 221 15.41 8.69 7.16
C LEU A 221 15.22 10.19 6.90
N SER A 222 13.99 10.64 6.75
CA SER A 222 13.68 12.03 6.40
C SER A 222 13.04 12.81 7.55
N GLN A 223 12.21 12.17 8.35
CA GLN A 223 11.48 12.79 9.45
C GLN A 223 11.41 11.83 10.64
N GLU A 224 11.32 12.40 11.81
CA GLU A 224 11.13 11.70 13.07
C GLU A 224 10.13 12.45 13.94
N ARG A 225 9.14 11.74 14.48
CA ARG A 225 8.22 12.24 15.48
C ARG A 225 8.43 11.50 16.77
N GLN A 226 8.76 12.24 17.82
CA GLN A 226 8.89 11.73 19.18
C GLN A 226 8.32 12.77 20.16
N ASP A 227 7.59 12.31 21.16
CA ASP A 227 6.97 13.16 22.20
C ASP A 227 6.12 14.31 21.61
N GLY A 228 5.41 14.05 20.51
CA GLY A 228 4.56 15.02 19.81
C GLY A 228 5.33 16.10 19.03
N ARG A 229 6.64 15.96 18.87
CA ARG A 229 7.49 16.89 18.09
C ARG A 229 7.92 16.25 16.79
N ASP A 230 7.65 16.93 15.68
CA ASP A 230 8.14 16.57 14.37
C ASP A 230 9.51 17.21 14.12
N THR A 231 10.49 16.41 13.75
CA THR A 231 11.84 16.85 13.42
C THR A 231 12.24 16.35 12.03
N LEU A 232 12.95 17.20 11.29
CA LEU A 232 13.58 16.80 10.04
C LEU A 232 14.94 16.18 10.36
N VAL A 233 15.20 15.03 9.72
CA VAL A 233 16.47 14.35 9.89
C VAL A 233 17.47 14.86 8.86
N VAL A 234 18.61 15.35 9.34
CA VAL A 234 19.77 15.68 8.51
C VAL A 234 20.74 14.49 8.57
N ASP A 235 21.00 13.85 7.44
CA ASP A 235 21.94 12.74 7.39
C ASP A 235 23.41 13.20 7.61
N ARG A 236 24.33 12.26 7.79
CA ARG A 236 25.75 12.57 8.02
C ARG A 236 26.42 13.32 6.86
N ARG A 237 25.82 13.33 5.69
CA ARG A 237 26.27 14.05 4.50
C ARG A 237 25.65 15.43 4.37
N GLY A 238 24.80 15.83 5.35
CA GLY A 238 24.11 17.11 5.33
C GLY A 238 22.83 17.12 4.47
N TRP A 239 22.34 15.96 4.03
CA TRP A 239 21.08 15.87 3.31
C TRP A 239 19.90 15.99 4.27
N VAL A 240 18.95 16.84 3.89
CA VAL A 240 17.62 16.96 4.52
C VAL A 240 16.55 17.01 3.43
N ARG A 241 15.48 16.27 3.61
CA ARG A 241 14.29 16.37 2.75
C ARG A 241 13.32 17.36 3.39
N LEU A 242 12.97 18.40 2.65
CA LEU A 242 11.88 19.31 3.05
C LEU A 242 10.54 18.65 2.69
N PRO A 243 9.59 18.58 3.63
CA PRO A 243 8.22 18.15 3.34
C PRO A 243 7.58 19.01 2.26
N ASP A 244 6.70 18.40 1.45
CA ASP A 244 6.09 19.10 0.31
C ASP A 244 5.23 20.29 0.76
N ALA A 245 4.54 20.19 1.92
CA ALA A 245 3.82 21.30 2.54
C ALA A 245 4.74 22.48 2.86
N LEU A 246 5.89 22.24 3.52
CA LEU A 246 6.86 23.31 3.83
C LEU A 246 7.48 23.92 2.57
N ARG A 247 7.69 23.09 1.54
CA ARG A 247 8.19 23.59 0.24
C ARG A 247 7.17 24.51 -0.44
N ALA A 248 5.90 24.09 -0.43
CA ALA A 248 4.81 24.88 -1.01
C ALA A 248 4.63 26.21 -0.26
N ASP A 249 4.57 26.18 1.06
CA ASP A 249 4.43 27.39 1.90
C ASP A 249 5.59 28.37 1.73
N ALA A 250 6.80 27.85 1.56
CA ALA A 250 8.02 28.67 1.36
C ALA A 250 8.28 29.06 -0.10
N GLY A 251 7.41 28.64 -1.04
CA GLY A 251 7.62 28.88 -2.48
C GLY A 251 8.89 28.22 -3.05
N VAL A 252 9.37 27.14 -2.42
CA VAL A 252 10.56 26.40 -2.84
C VAL A 252 10.16 25.32 -3.83
N ALA A 253 10.29 25.57 -5.13
CA ALA A 253 10.05 24.59 -6.19
C ALA A 253 11.34 23.77 -6.47
N GLU A 254 12.15 24.21 -7.44
CA GLU A 254 13.36 23.49 -7.87
C GLU A 254 14.63 24.03 -7.23
N ARG A 255 14.66 25.31 -6.87
CA ARG A 255 15.83 26.01 -6.33
C ARG A 255 15.46 26.88 -5.15
N ALA A 256 16.35 26.98 -4.19
CA ALA A 256 16.23 27.87 -3.05
C ALA A 256 17.55 28.56 -2.76
N VAL A 257 17.48 29.78 -2.29
CA VAL A 257 18.62 30.49 -1.68
C VAL A 257 18.64 30.12 -0.19
N ALA A 258 19.78 29.64 0.28
CA ALA A 258 20.02 29.35 1.67
C ALA A 258 20.78 30.50 2.33
N ALA A 259 20.27 30.96 3.48
CA ALA A 259 20.94 31.92 4.36
C ALA A 259 21.03 31.33 5.75
N SER A 260 22.10 31.69 6.49
CA SER A 260 22.26 31.28 7.89
C SER A 260 22.49 32.50 8.76
N GLU A 261 21.67 32.67 9.80
CA GLU A 261 21.78 33.72 10.78
C GLU A 261 21.43 33.21 12.18
N ALA A 262 22.30 33.47 13.14
CA ALA A 262 22.09 33.16 14.57
C ALA A 262 21.61 31.70 14.83
N GLY A 263 22.21 30.71 14.13
CA GLY A 263 21.85 29.28 14.27
C GLY A 263 20.55 28.87 13.56
N ARG A 264 19.97 29.75 12.75
CA ARG A 264 18.80 29.50 11.92
C ARG A 264 19.22 29.37 10.45
N ILE A 265 18.73 28.37 9.75
CA ILE A 265 18.84 28.26 8.31
C ILE A 265 17.50 28.68 7.70
N THR A 266 17.53 29.64 6.79
CA THR A 266 16.38 30.12 6.03
C THR A 266 16.53 29.70 4.58
N LEU A 267 15.50 29.06 4.01
CA LEU A 267 15.44 28.69 2.60
C LEU A 267 14.35 29.54 1.94
N THR A 268 14.71 30.30 0.93
CA THR A 268 13.78 31.11 0.15
C THR A 268 13.75 30.62 -1.28
N GLY A 269 12.58 30.38 -1.85
CA GLY A 269 12.43 29.95 -3.24
C GLY A 269 13.01 30.96 -4.20
N SER A 270 13.82 30.50 -5.15
CA SER A 270 14.38 31.30 -6.23
C SER A 270 13.87 30.76 -7.57
N GLY A 271 12.83 31.33 -8.08
CA GLY A 271 12.28 31.01 -9.40
C GLY A 271 10.84 31.54 -9.53
N PRO A 272 10.40 31.89 -10.73
CA PRO A 272 8.99 32.24 -10.93
C PRO A 272 8.13 31.04 -10.55
N ALA A 273 7.05 31.28 -9.84
CA ALA A 273 5.96 30.33 -9.71
C ALA A 273 5.44 30.07 -11.14
N GLY A 274 5.91 28.98 -11.73
CA GLY A 274 5.49 28.57 -13.05
C GLY A 274 4.02 28.14 -12.94
N GLY A 275 3.13 29.05 -13.28
CA GLY A 275 1.79 28.69 -13.65
C GLY A 275 1.89 27.74 -14.83
N VAL A 276 1.41 26.52 -14.67
CA VAL A 276 1.24 25.60 -15.80
C VAL A 276 0.07 26.18 -16.61
N ASP A 277 0.39 26.85 -17.70
CA ASP A 277 -0.59 27.17 -18.72
C ASP A 277 -1.08 25.86 -19.32
N THR A 278 -2.24 25.42 -18.87
CA THR A 278 -3.02 24.38 -19.55
C THR A 278 -4.02 25.08 -20.45
N ALA A 279 -3.60 25.37 -21.66
CA ALA A 279 -4.51 25.67 -22.73
C ALA A 279 -4.19 24.75 -23.91
N ALA A 280 -4.87 23.61 -23.96
CA ALA A 280 -5.14 22.93 -25.21
C ALA A 280 -6.67 22.79 -25.25
N ASP A 281 -7.28 23.50 -26.18
CA ASP A 281 -8.68 23.39 -26.53
C ASP A 281 -9.02 21.93 -26.86
N VAL A 282 -9.81 21.31 -26.00
CA VAL A 282 -10.43 20.02 -26.26
C VAL A 282 -11.89 20.29 -26.62
N ASP A 283 -12.31 19.74 -27.75
CA ASP A 283 -13.64 19.80 -28.33
C ASP A 283 -14.68 19.35 -27.27
N SER A 284 -15.34 20.32 -26.64
CA SER A 284 -16.32 20.14 -25.57
C SER A 284 -17.68 19.60 -26.07
N ALA A 285 -17.76 19.10 -27.30
CA ALA A 285 -19.02 18.74 -27.95
C ALA A 285 -19.70 17.46 -27.44
N ARG A 286 -19.05 16.64 -26.61
CA ARG A 286 -19.61 15.40 -26.05
C ARG A 286 -19.69 15.35 -24.52
N ALA A 287 -19.26 16.36 -23.81
CA ALA A 287 -19.37 16.42 -22.37
C ALA A 287 -20.86 16.42 -21.96
N GLY A 288 -21.25 15.42 -21.16
CA GLY A 288 -22.61 15.30 -20.64
C GLY A 288 -23.51 14.24 -21.27
N GLU A 289 -23.09 13.59 -22.37
CA GLU A 289 -23.87 12.46 -22.92
C GLU A 289 -23.87 11.27 -21.94
N ILE A 290 -25.04 10.63 -21.81
CA ILE A 290 -25.18 9.43 -20.97
C ILE A 290 -24.37 8.26 -21.57
N ALA A 291 -23.44 7.72 -20.85
CA ALA A 291 -22.66 6.55 -21.23
C ALA A 291 -23.30 5.24 -20.72
N VAL A 292 -23.77 5.23 -19.47
CA VAL A 292 -24.46 4.08 -18.88
C VAL A 292 -25.58 4.56 -17.98
N VAL A 293 -26.74 3.89 -18.05
CA VAL A 293 -27.86 4.05 -17.12
C VAL A 293 -28.00 2.76 -16.33
N VAL A 294 -27.96 2.85 -15.03
CA VAL A 294 -28.29 1.79 -14.09
C VAL A 294 -29.61 2.14 -13.46
N ASP A 295 -30.63 1.27 -13.57
CA ASP A 295 -32.00 1.53 -13.11
C ASP A 295 -32.46 0.40 -12.20
N ASP A 296 -32.62 0.71 -10.92
CA ASP A 296 -33.09 -0.20 -9.84
C ASP A 296 -32.33 -1.56 -9.83
N ALA A 297 -31.03 -1.53 -10.17
CA ALA A 297 -30.25 -2.75 -10.30
C ALA A 297 -29.95 -3.37 -8.94
N LYS A 298 -30.28 -4.66 -8.81
CA LYS A 298 -29.91 -5.51 -7.65
C LYS A 298 -28.97 -6.61 -8.11
N ILE A 299 -27.97 -6.88 -7.29
CA ILE A 299 -26.97 -7.92 -7.55
C ILE A 299 -26.98 -8.86 -6.38
N GLN A 300 -27.24 -10.15 -6.61
CA GLN A 300 -27.19 -11.17 -5.58
C GLN A 300 -25.98 -12.08 -5.80
N LEU A 301 -25.09 -12.12 -4.82
CA LEU A 301 -23.91 -12.97 -4.80
C LEU A 301 -23.95 -13.86 -3.54
N GLY A 302 -24.46 -15.07 -3.70
CA GLY A 302 -24.68 -15.97 -2.57
C GLY A 302 -25.68 -15.39 -1.57
N ALA A 303 -25.24 -15.14 -0.33
CA ALA A 303 -26.07 -14.56 0.73
C ALA A 303 -26.06 -13.01 0.75
N VAL A 304 -25.23 -12.36 -0.05
CA VAL A 304 -25.07 -10.89 -0.07
C VAL A 304 -25.89 -10.31 -1.22
N THR A 305 -26.73 -9.31 -0.90
CA THR A 305 -27.48 -8.52 -1.90
C THR A 305 -26.96 -7.10 -1.90
N VAL A 306 -26.62 -6.60 -3.07
CA VAL A 306 -26.20 -5.20 -3.32
C VAL A 306 -27.30 -4.48 -4.07
N GLY A 307 -27.68 -3.29 -3.63
CA GLY A 307 -28.72 -2.48 -4.25
C GLY A 307 -30.10 -2.60 -3.57
N PRO A 308 -31.15 -1.99 -4.10
CA PRO A 308 -31.19 -1.43 -5.46
C PRO A 308 -30.31 -0.20 -5.65
N VAL A 309 -29.68 -0.10 -6.80
CA VAL A 309 -28.85 1.06 -7.19
C VAL A 309 -29.38 1.66 -8.48
N SER A 310 -29.57 2.99 -8.48
CA SER A 310 -29.91 3.75 -9.69
C SER A 310 -28.91 4.88 -9.83
N MET A 311 -28.29 4.99 -11.02
CA MET A 311 -27.34 6.07 -11.36
C MET A 311 -27.22 6.25 -12.85
N GLU A 312 -26.85 7.47 -13.25
CA GLU A 312 -26.46 7.79 -14.62
C GLU A 312 -24.97 8.10 -14.65
N LEU A 313 -24.25 7.45 -15.54
CA LEU A 313 -22.83 7.68 -15.79
C LEU A 313 -22.69 8.44 -17.11
N ARG A 314 -21.96 9.56 -17.06
CA ARG A 314 -21.88 10.50 -18.18
C ARG A 314 -20.46 10.66 -18.69
N ARG A 315 -20.31 10.90 -19.99
CA ARG A 315 -19.03 11.25 -20.60
C ARG A 315 -18.50 12.56 -20.03
N GLY A 316 -17.20 12.64 -19.83
CA GLY A 316 -16.56 13.80 -19.24
C GLY A 316 -16.67 13.86 -17.70
N GLN A 317 -17.26 12.86 -17.06
CA GLN A 317 -17.44 12.83 -15.62
C GLN A 317 -16.69 11.69 -14.95
N VAL A 318 -16.28 11.95 -13.71
CA VAL A 318 -15.73 10.98 -12.78
C VAL A 318 -16.81 10.62 -11.76
N THR A 319 -17.19 9.33 -11.70
CA THR A 319 -18.07 8.79 -10.67
C THR A 319 -17.27 7.93 -9.72
N VAL A 320 -17.33 8.21 -8.41
CA VAL A 320 -16.69 7.38 -7.39
C VAL A 320 -17.75 6.60 -6.63
N VAL A 321 -17.60 5.27 -6.64
CA VAL A 321 -18.44 4.34 -5.87
C VAL A 321 -17.73 4.05 -4.56
N THR A 322 -18.32 4.51 -3.45
CA THR A 322 -17.81 4.33 -2.09
C THR A 322 -18.56 3.24 -1.32
N GLY A 323 -18.03 2.82 -0.21
CA GLY A 323 -18.65 1.85 0.69
C GLY A 323 -17.62 0.96 1.38
N ARG A 324 -18.04 0.30 2.47
CA ARG A 324 -17.17 -0.59 3.26
C ARG A 324 -16.62 -1.74 2.41
N SER A 325 -15.51 -2.35 2.86
CA SER A 325 -15.03 -3.59 2.23
C SER A 325 -16.15 -4.65 2.26
N GLY A 326 -16.37 -5.33 1.13
CA GLY A 326 -17.47 -6.28 0.99
C GLY A 326 -18.85 -5.67 0.70
N SER A 327 -19.00 -4.33 0.57
CA SER A 327 -20.29 -3.70 0.23
C SER A 327 -20.78 -3.93 -1.20
N GLY A 328 -19.97 -4.58 -2.05
CA GLY A 328 -20.34 -4.89 -3.43
C GLY A 328 -19.87 -3.87 -4.47
N LYS A 329 -18.89 -3.00 -4.16
CA LYS A 329 -18.30 -2.05 -5.14
C LYS A 329 -17.82 -2.76 -6.40
N THR A 330 -16.98 -3.78 -6.26
CA THR A 330 -16.49 -4.62 -7.38
C THR A 330 -17.63 -5.27 -8.15
N SER A 331 -18.69 -5.68 -7.48
CA SER A 331 -19.87 -6.28 -8.14
C SER A 331 -20.64 -5.25 -8.98
N LEU A 332 -20.83 -4.06 -8.43
CA LEU A 332 -21.51 -2.97 -9.15
C LEU A 332 -20.71 -2.55 -10.39
N VAL A 333 -19.40 -2.35 -10.26
CA VAL A 333 -18.56 -1.99 -11.42
C VAL A 333 -18.50 -3.13 -12.46
N SER A 334 -18.60 -4.40 -12.04
CA SER A 334 -18.70 -5.55 -12.94
C SER A 334 -20.03 -5.56 -13.70
N VAL A 335 -21.13 -5.15 -13.07
CA VAL A 335 -22.43 -4.96 -13.72
C VAL A 335 -22.37 -3.78 -14.69
N VAL A 336 -21.76 -2.66 -14.35
CA VAL A 336 -21.55 -1.50 -15.23
C VAL A 336 -20.79 -1.90 -16.49
N LEU A 337 -19.76 -2.76 -16.36
CA LEU A 337 -18.99 -3.30 -17.49
C LEU A 337 -19.73 -4.36 -18.31
N GLY A 338 -20.84 -4.91 -17.82
CA GLY A 338 -21.54 -6.03 -18.46
C GLY A 338 -20.85 -7.38 -18.30
N LEU A 339 -19.98 -7.52 -17.31
CA LEU A 339 -19.35 -8.78 -16.95
C LEU A 339 -20.28 -9.67 -16.12
N ILE A 340 -21.24 -9.06 -15.44
CA ILE A 340 -22.27 -9.72 -14.63
C ILE A 340 -23.61 -9.05 -14.95
N GLU A 341 -24.67 -9.84 -15.12
CA GLU A 341 -26.04 -9.32 -15.25
C GLU A 341 -26.64 -9.05 -13.86
N PRO A 342 -27.42 -7.95 -13.70
CA PRO A 342 -28.13 -7.70 -12.46
C PRO A 342 -29.20 -8.78 -12.24
N THR A 343 -29.48 -9.12 -10.97
CA THR A 343 -30.54 -10.09 -10.60
C THR A 343 -31.93 -9.50 -10.85
N SER A 344 -32.07 -8.18 -10.71
CA SER A 344 -33.27 -7.41 -11.10
C SER A 344 -32.87 -5.97 -11.41
N GLY A 345 -33.74 -5.20 -12.05
CA GLY A 345 -33.45 -3.89 -12.60
C GLY A 345 -32.87 -3.98 -14.01
N ASP A 346 -32.40 -2.86 -14.55
CA ASP A 346 -31.90 -2.76 -15.92
C ASP A 346 -30.61 -1.96 -15.99
N VAL A 347 -29.73 -2.31 -16.97
CA VAL A 347 -28.49 -1.56 -17.24
C VAL A 347 -28.32 -1.35 -18.73
N ARG A 348 -28.49 -0.12 -19.15
CA ARG A 348 -28.35 0.29 -20.56
C ARG A 348 -27.01 0.98 -20.79
N ARG A 349 -26.27 0.51 -21.79
CA ARG A 349 -24.92 0.99 -22.13
C ARG A 349 -24.96 1.65 -23.52
N HIS A 350 -24.51 2.89 -23.57
CA HIS A 350 -24.38 3.71 -24.78
C HIS A 350 -22.89 3.97 -25.06
N ILE A 351 -22.12 2.90 -25.11
CA ILE A 351 -20.67 2.92 -25.28
C ILE A 351 -20.25 1.90 -26.32
N ASP A 352 -19.25 2.23 -27.12
CA ASP A 352 -18.63 1.33 -28.10
C ASP A 352 -17.41 0.62 -27.53
N SER A 353 -16.89 1.11 -26.42
CA SER A 353 -15.63 0.62 -25.87
C SER A 353 -15.50 0.86 -24.37
N TYR A 354 -14.83 -0.10 -23.70
CA TYR A 354 -14.46 0.08 -22.30
C TYR A 354 -13.02 -0.38 -22.04
N ALA A 355 -12.44 0.12 -20.94
CA ALA A 355 -11.19 -0.34 -20.36
C ALA A 355 -11.37 -0.52 -18.85
N CYS A 356 -10.66 -1.46 -18.27
CA CYS A 356 -10.69 -1.64 -16.83
C CYS A 356 -9.31 -1.90 -16.23
N ALA A 357 -9.12 -1.41 -15.01
CA ALA A 357 -8.05 -1.83 -14.11
C ALA A 357 -8.69 -2.54 -12.91
N PRO A 358 -8.68 -3.88 -12.88
CA PRO A 358 -9.19 -4.64 -11.74
C PRO A 358 -8.23 -4.50 -10.55
N GLN A 359 -8.73 -4.78 -9.34
CA GLN A 359 -7.95 -4.75 -8.10
C GLN A 359 -6.67 -5.61 -8.21
N THR A 360 -6.73 -6.74 -8.92
CA THR A 360 -5.56 -7.57 -9.23
C THR A 360 -5.40 -7.69 -10.74
N ALA A 361 -4.45 -6.94 -11.30
CA ALA A 361 -4.17 -6.94 -12.73
C ALA A 361 -3.10 -7.96 -13.11
N ALA A 362 -3.33 -8.71 -14.20
CA ALA A 362 -2.34 -9.55 -14.82
C ALA A 362 -1.50 -8.75 -15.84
N PHE A 363 -0.20 -9.01 -15.87
CA PHE A 363 0.76 -8.36 -16.77
C PHE A 363 1.57 -9.40 -17.55
N ALA A 364 2.10 -8.99 -18.69
CA ALA A 364 3.17 -9.71 -19.37
C ALA A 364 4.47 -9.42 -18.61
N ASP A 365 4.75 -10.19 -17.55
CA ASP A 365 5.82 -9.92 -16.56
C ASP A 365 7.22 -9.84 -17.19
N GLN A 366 7.44 -10.52 -18.32
CA GLN A 366 8.71 -10.49 -19.07
C GLN A 366 8.82 -9.30 -20.05
N GLN A 367 7.73 -8.56 -20.27
CA GLN A 367 7.69 -7.41 -21.14
C GLN A 367 7.92 -6.12 -20.32
N SER A 368 8.39 -5.08 -21.00
CA SER A 368 8.58 -3.78 -20.39
C SER A 368 7.27 -3.11 -19.99
N VAL A 369 7.33 -2.10 -19.13
CA VAL A 369 6.21 -1.24 -18.74
C VAL A 369 5.57 -0.64 -20.01
N ALA A 370 6.36 -0.02 -20.89
CA ALA A 370 5.86 0.53 -22.15
C ALA A 370 5.16 -0.53 -23.01
N ALA A 371 5.77 -1.70 -23.18
CA ALA A 371 5.18 -2.78 -23.96
C ALA A 371 3.86 -3.30 -23.37
N ASN A 372 3.68 -3.29 -22.04
CA ASN A 372 2.42 -3.64 -21.39
C ASN A 372 1.33 -2.61 -21.66
N VAL A 373 1.66 -1.32 -21.76
CA VAL A 373 0.73 -0.26 -22.14
C VAL A 373 0.42 -0.34 -23.62
N ASP A 374 1.45 -0.48 -24.47
CA ASP A 374 1.29 -0.57 -25.93
C ASP A 374 0.47 -1.78 -26.38
N LEU A 375 0.52 -2.88 -25.65
CA LEU A 375 -0.32 -4.05 -25.92
C LEU A 375 -1.81 -3.69 -25.91
N VAL A 376 -2.26 -2.92 -24.91
CA VAL A 376 -3.67 -2.50 -24.81
C VAL A 376 -4.01 -1.50 -25.91
N ARG A 377 -3.11 -0.58 -26.22
CA ARG A 377 -3.27 0.41 -27.30
C ARG A 377 -3.35 -0.28 -28.68
N ALA A 378 -2.46 -1.25 -28.93
CA ALA A 378 -2.47 -2.04 -30.18
C ALA A 378 -3.75 -2.85 -30.35
N LEU A 379 -4.28 -3.47 -29.30
CA LEU A 379 -5.58 -4.17 -29.33
C LEU A 379 -6.75 -3.26 -29.68
N ARG A 380 -6.58 -1.95 -29.47
CA ARG A 380 -7.55 -0.91 -29.79
C ARG A 380 -7.25 -0.20 -31.12
N GLY A 381 -6.24 -0.62 -31.87
CA GLY A 381 -5.81 0.04 -33.10
C GLY A 381 -5.20 1.43 -32.91
N LEU A 382 -4.75 1.75 -31.71
CA LEU A 382 -4.11 3.03 -31.38
C LEU A 382 -2.61 2.96 -31.65
N ALA A 383 -2.02 4.11 -31.97
CA ALA A 383 -0.56 4.23 -32.08
C ALA A 383 0.14 3.87 -30.76
N PRO A 384 1.40 3.42 -30.79
CA PRO A 384 2.21 3.22 -29.59
C PRO A 384 2.22 4.45 -28.67
N LEU A 385 2.56 4.23 -27.39
CA LEU A 385 2.62 5.31 -26.42
C LEU A 385 3.68 6.34 -26.81
N ASP A 386 3.32 7.62 -26.77
CA ASP A 386 4.30 8.69 -26.80
C ASP A 386 5.00 8.77 -25.43
N LEU A 387 6.29 8.45 -25.42
CA LEU A 387 7.07 8.35 -24.18
C LEU A 387 7.48 9.71 -23.62
N ASP A 388 7.42 10.78 -24.44
CA ASP A 388 7.95 12.07 -24.03
C ASP A 388 6.98 12.90 -23.14
N HIS A 389 5.65 12.62 -23.18
CA HIS A 389 4.67 13.34 -22.33
C HIS A 389 3.41 12.50 -22.02
N GLY A 390 3.56 11.21 -21.76
CA GLY A 390 2.47 10.26 -21.69
C GLY A 390 1.84 10.04 -20.32
N VAL A 391 0.89 9.10 -20.29
CA VAL A 391 0.20 8.64 -19.08
C VAL A 391 1.16 8.10 -18.00
N LEU A 392 2.33 7.57 -18.38
CA LEU A 392 3.32 7.08 -17.44
C LEU A 392 3.92 8.21 -16.61
N ASP A 393 4.24 9.35 -17.22
CA ASP A 393 4.73 10.53 -16.51
C ASP A 393 3.67 11.08 -15.56
N ALA A 394 2.42 11.16 -16.04
CA ALA A 394 1.29 11.61 -15.24
C ALA A 394 1.09 10.77 -13.96
N LEU A 395 1.46 9.49 -14.01
CA LEU A 395 1.36 8.55 -12.88
C LEU A 395 2.67 8.41 -12.10
N GLY A 396 3.65 9.29 -12.33
CA GLY A 396 4.96 9.24 -11.64
C GLY A 396 5.75 7.97 -11.95
N MET A 397 5.65 7.47 -13.18
CA MET A 397 6.36 6.29 -13.68
C MET A 397 7.44 6.64 -14.71
N ALA A 398 7.80 7.91 -14.83
CA ALA A 398 8.89 8.36 -15.69
C ALA A 398 10.20 7.62 -15.38
N GLY A 399 10.88 7.15 -16.44
CA GLY A 399 12.11 6.36 -16.31
C GLY A 399 11.92 4.88 -15.98
N LEU A 400 10.67 4.39 -15.89
CA LEU A 400 10.36 2.97 -15.70
C LEU A 400 9.96 2.26 -17.02
N GLU A 401 9.88 2.96 -18.14
CA GLU A 401 9.33 2.51 -19.42
C GLU A 401 9.98 1.22 -19.91
N GLY A 402 11.29 1.13 -19.79
CA GLY A 402 12.11 -0.03 -20.18
C GLY A 402 12.16 -1.16 -19.14
N ARG A 403 11.62 -0.94 -17.93
CA ARG A 403 11.66 -1.93 -16.85
C ARG A 403 10.63 -3.03 -17.09
N THR A 404 10.96 -4.29 -16.79
CA THR A 404 9.99 -5.39 -16.91
C THR A 404 8.90 -5.29 -15.86
N ALA A 405 7.66 -5.61 -16.22
CA ALA A 405 6.52 -5.54 -15.31
C ALA A 405 6.69 -6.45 -14.08
N GLY A 406 7.36 -7.59 -14.24
CA GLY A 406 7.65 -8.50 -13.13
C GLY A 406 8.65 -7.96 -12.10
N ALA A 407 9.43 -6.91 -12.43
CA ALA A 407 10.38 -6.28 -11.53
C ALA A 407 9.80 -5.06 -10.78
N LEU A 408 8.53 -4.75 -10.98
CA LEU A 408 7.85 -3.63 -10.34
C LEU A 408 7.42 -3.97 -8.91
N SER A 409 7.46 -2.99 -8.02
CA SER A 409 6.84 -3.04 -6.70
C SER A 409 5.30 -3.11 -6.81
N GLY A 410 4.60 -3.47 -5.72
CA GLY A 410 3.14 -3.52 -5.70
C GLY A 410 2.48 -2.21 -6.15
N GLY A 411 2.91 -1.07 -5.61
CA GLY A 411 2.40 0.24 -6.02
C GLY A 411 2.75 0.64 -7.45
N GLU A 412 3.94 0.26 -7.98
CA GLU A 412 4.29 0.47 -9.39
C GLU A 412 3.42 -0.42 -10.30
N ARG A 413 3.12 -1.67 -9.89
CA ARG A 413 2.19 -2.55 -10.63
C ARG A 413 0.77 -1.99 -10.63
N GLN A 414 0.31 -1.44 -9.50
CA GLN A 414 -0.99 -0.78 -9.42
C GLN A 414 -1.06 0.41 -10.39
N ARG A 415 -0.06 1.28 -10.41
CA ARG A 415 0.01 2.40 -11.35
C ARG A 415 0.10 1.95 -12.82
N LEU A 416 0.80 0.85 -13.11
CA LEU A 416 0.82 0.26 -14.45
C LEU A 416 -0.56 -0.24 -14.87
N ALA A 417 -1.35 -0.84 -13.96
CA ALA A 417 -2.74 -1.23 -14.24
C ALA A 417 -3.60 -0.02 -14.61
N VAL A 418 -3.48 1.06 -13.85
CA VAL A 418 -4.16 2.34 -14.11
C VAL A 418 -3.69 2.93 -15.45
N ALA A 419 -2.37 2.97 -15.71
CA ALA A 419 -1.81 3.47 -16.98
C ALA A 419 -2.39 2.74 -18.20
N ARG A 420 -2.49 1.41 -18.12
CA ARG A 420 -3.09 0.59 -19.18
C ARG A 420 -4.55 0.96 -19.44
N ALA A 421 -5.34 1.14 -18.39
CA ALA A 421 -6.74 1.49 -18.52
C ALA A 421 -6.93 2.92 -19.06
N LEU A 422 -6.19 3.90 -18.54
CA LEU A 422 -6.28 5.29 -18.93
C LEU A 422 -5.77 5.53 -20.38
N SER A 423 -4.76 4.77 -20.82
CA SER A 423 -4.19 4.90 -22.16
C SER A 423 -5.04 4.27 -23.28
N ALA A 424 -6.08 3.52 -22.92
CA ALA A 424 -6.90 2.79 -23.88
C ALA A 424 -7.84 3.68 -24.72
N ALA A 425 -7.96 4.96 -24.44
CA ALA A 425 -8.88 5.91 -25.09
C ALA A 425 -10.30 5.32 -25.23
N ALA A 426 -10.83 4.76 -24.14
CA ALA A 426 -12.11 4.09 -24.10
C ALA A 426 -13.25 5.06 -23.74
N ASP A 427 -14.46 4.78 -24.20
CA ASP A 427 -15.68 5.53 -23.84
C ASP A 427 -15.98 5.43 -22.34
N LEU A 428 -15.75 4.24 -21.76
CA LEU A 428 -15.90 3.94 -20.34
C LEU A 428 -14.59 3.39 -19.78
N VAL A 429 -14.10 4.00 -18.73
CA VAL A 429 -12.94 3.53 -17.97
C VAL A 429 -13.39 3.18 -16.56
N VAL A 430 -13.13 1.94 -16.13
CA VAL A 430 -13.49 1.46 -14.79
C VAL A 430 -12.23 1.07 -14.02
N LEU A 431 -12.08 1.63 -12.83
CA LEU A 431 -10.92 1.40 -11.96
C LEU A 431 -11.41 0.84 -10.62
N ASP A 432 -10.94 -0.34 -10.24
CA ASP A 432 -11.30 -0.99 -8.97
C ASP A 432 -10.14 -0.87 -7.97
N GLU A 433 -10.36 -0.10 -6.91
CA GLU A 433 -9.39 0.25 -5.85
C GLU A 433 -8.04 0.74 -6.42
N PRO A 434 -8.00 1.75 -7.33
CA PRO A 434 -6.79 2.11 -8.08
C PRO A 434 -5.68 2.73 -7.21
N THR A 435 -5.98 3.10 -5.96
CA THR A 435 -5.06 3.76 -5.03
C THR A 435 -4.75 2.93 -3.79
N SER A 436 -5.30 1.72 -3.65
CA SER A 436 -5.25 0.90 -2.43
C SER A 436 -3.84 0.55 -1.92
N GLN A 437 -2.81 0.60 -2.76
CA GLN A 437 -1.42 0.32 -2.40
C GLN A 437 -0.50 1.55 -2.54
N LEU A 438 -1.09 2.74 -2.64
CA LEU A 438 -0.38 3.98 -2.90
C LEU A 438 -0.39 4.87 -1.65
N ASP A 439 0.67 5.65 -1.49
CA ASP A 439 0.67 6.77 -0.55
C ASP A 439 -0.16 7.95 -1.10
N ARG A 440 -0.51 8.88 -0.22
CA ARG A 440 -1.37 10.02 -0.55
C ARG A 440 -0.85 10.85 -1.73
N SER A 441 0.46 11.08 -1.82
CA SER A 441 1.05 11.87 -2.91
C SER A 441 0.92 11.16 -4.26
N THR A 442 1.09 9.85 -4.28
CA THR A 442 0.93 9.03 -5.47
C THR A 442 -0.55 8.81 -5.82
N ALA A 443 -1.44 8.68 -4.81
CA ALA A 443 -2.89 8.63 -5.01
C ALA A 443 -3.40 9.90 -5.69
N ARG A 444 -2.87 11.08 -5.34
CA ARG A 444 -3.19 12.34 -5.99
C ARG A 444 -2.79 12.35 -7.48
N LEU A 445 -1.62 11.81 -7.83
CA LEU A 445 -1.23 11.69 -9.25
C LEU A 445 -2.22 10.83 -10.03
N VAL A 446 -2.72 9.74 -9.42
CA VAL A 446 -3.77 8.91 -10.02
C VAL A 446 -5.07 9.68 -10.17
N ALA A 447 -5.49 10.43 -9.15
CA ALA A 447 -6.71 11.26 -9.20
C ALA A 447 -6.62 12.33 -10.30
N ASP A 448 -5.47 13.02 -10.41
CA ASP A 448 -5.22 14.02 -11.45
C ASP A 448 -5.23 13.38 -12.86
N ALA A 449 -4.68 12.18 -13.02
CA ALA A 449 -4.69 11.46 -14.29
C ALA A 449 -6.11 10.99 -14.67
N VAL A 450 -6.90 10.51 -13.70
CA VAL A 450 -8.30 10.15 -13.84
C VAL A 450 -9.11 11.37 -14.31
N ARG A 451 -8.96 12.52 -13.65
CA ARG A 451 -9.65 13.75 -14.02
C ARG A 451 -9.33 14.15 -15.47
N ARG A 452 -8.06 14.14 -15.85
CA ARG A 452 -7.63 14.47 -17.23
C ARG A 452 -8.27 13.56 -18.29
N VAL A 453 -8.35 12.26 -18.03
CA VAL A 453 -8.96 11.31 -18.98
C VAL A 453 -10.47 11.53 -19.08
N ALA A 454 -11.15 11.90 -18.00
CA ALA A 454 -12.54 12.31 -18.05
C ALA A 454 -12.70 13.62 -18.85
N ASP A 455 -11.85 14.64 -18.63
CA ASP A 455 -11.88 15.89 -19.38
C ASP A 455 -11.67 15.68 -20.90
N LEU A 456 -10.99 14.61 -21.29
CA LEU A 456 -10.86 14.17 -22.69
C LEU A 456 -12.10 13.45 -23.23
N GLY A 457 -13.20 13.37 -22.47
CA GLY A 457 -14.49 12.87 -22.90
C GLY A 457 -14.79 11.43 -22.49
N SER A 458 -13.92 10.71 -21.81
CA SER A 458 -14.22 9.39 -21.26
C SER A 458 -15.18 9.50 -20.06
N CYS A 459 -16.06 8.52 -19.89
CA CYS A 459 -16.78 8.30 -18.64
C CYS A 459 -15.88 7.49 -17.71
N VAL A 460 -15.54 7.99 -16.53
CA VAL A 460 -14.66 7.29 -15.60
C VAL A 460 -15.41 6.89 -14.33
N VAL A 461 -15.30 5.60 -13.96
CA VAL A 461 -15.90 5.06 -12.73
C VAL A 461 -14.80 4.46 -11.86
N CYS A 462 -14.68 4.94 -10.63
CA CYS A 462 -13.72 4.43 -9.65
C CYS A 462 -14.46 3.78 -8.47
N ALA A 463 -14.22 2.52 -8.20
CA ALA A 463 -14.61 1.90 -6.94
C ALA A 463 -13.49 2.18 -5.93
N SER A 464 -13.69 3.07 -4.97
CA SER A 464 -12.66 3.43 -3.99
C SER A 464 -13.26 4.17 -2.79
N HIS A 465 -12.52 4.19 -1.69
CA HIS A 465 -12.80 5.01 -0.52
C HIS A 465 -11.75 6.12 -0.30
N ASP A 466 -10.87 6.33 -1.28
CA ASP A 466 -9.77 7.27 -1.22
C ASP A 466 -10.26 8.72 -1.38
N GLU A 467 -9.85 9.59 -0.44
CA GLU A 467 -10.23 11.00 -0.39
C GLU A 467 -9.76 11.79 -1.62
N GLU A 468 -8.58 11.46 -2.18
CA GLU A 468 -8.04 12.15 -3.36
C GLU A 468 -8.90 11.86 -4.62
N LEU A 469 -9.43 10.65 -4.77
CA LEU A 469 -10.35 10.30 -5.84
C LEU A 469 -11.74 10.94 -5.63
N ILE A 470 -12.23 10.95 -4.38
CA ILE A 470 -13.50 11.60 -4.03
C ILE A 470 -13.42 13.11 -4.32
N ALA A 471 -12.27 13.75 -4.08
CA ALA A 471 -12.08 15.18 -4.31
C ALA A 471 -12.18 15.60 -5.78
N VAL A 472 -11.90 14.69 -6.73
CA VAL A 472 -12.00 14.95 -8.18
C VAL A 472 -13.28 14.41 -8.80
N ALA A 473 -14.17 13.81 -8.00
CA ALA A 473 -15.41 13.20 -8.46
C ALA A 473 -16.49 14.26 -8.75
N ASP A 474 -17.18 14.10 -9.88
CA ASP A 474 -18.41 14.84 -10.18
C ASP A 474 -19.63 14.20 -9.49
N GLN A 475 -19.58 12.88 -9.26
CA GLN A 475 -20.62 12.12 -8.59
C GLN A 475 -20.01 11.11 -7.61
N VAL A 476 -20.60 11.01 -6.41
CA VAL A 476 -20.23 9.98 -5.42
C VAL A 476 -21.47 9.13 -5.13
N VAL A 477 -21.31 7.81 -5.27
CA VAL A 477 -22.35 6.81 -4.99
C VAL A 477 -21.93 5.99 -3.77
N ASP A 478 -22.63 6.12 -2.65
CA ASP A 478 -22.33 5.37 -1.43
C ASP A 478 -23.21 4.11 -1.29
N LEU A 479 -22.59 2.94 -1.39
CA LEU A 479 -23.26 1.66 -1.20
C LEU A 479 -23.54 1.33 0.28
N GLY A 480 -22.97 2.06 1.23
CA GLY A 480 -23.26 1.91 2.66
C GLY A 480 -24.59 2.53 3.08
N ALA A 481 -25.08 3.54 2.37
CA ALA A 481 -26.35 4.21 2.65
C ALA A 481 -27.60 3.43 2.17
N ALA A 482 -27.43 2.44 1.30
CA ALA A 482 -28.54 1.63 0.74
C ALA A 482 -29.13 0.58 1.69
N HIS A 483 -28.68 0.50 2.93
CA HIS A 483 -29.13 -0.49 3.94
C HIS A 483 -29.80 0.13 5.16
N THR A 484 -30.51 1.27 5.04
CA THR A 484 -31.44 1.71 6.09
C THR A 484 -32.82 1.11 5.79
N PRO A 485 -33.34 0.17 6.59
CA PRO A 485 -34.75 -0.17 6.50
C PRO A 485 -35.55 1.06 6.92
N PHE A 486 -36.50 1.45 6.09
CA PHE A 486 -37.46 2.51 6.40
C PHE A 486 -38.06 2.24 7.76
N GLY A 487 -37.81 3.14 8.70
CA GLY A 487 -38.48 3.18 9.98
C GLY A 487 -39.97 3.42 9.74
N VAL A 488 -40.80 2.54 10.31
CA VAL A 488 -42.25 2.73 10.43
C VAL A 488 -42.47 3.98 11.29
N PRO A 489 -43.24 4.99 10.86
CA PRO A 489 -43.64 6.05 11.75
C PRO A 489 -44.72 5.54 12.69
N CYS A 490 -44.59 5.79 14.00
CA CYS A 490 -45.65 5.77 14.95
C CYS A 490 -46.64 6.90 14.71
#